data_ad3fb6ccd76810dc39866a8f2da20cd7
#
_entry.id   ad3fb6ccd76810dc39866a8f2da20cd7
#
_cell.length_a   1.000
_cell.length_b   1.000
_cell.length_c   1.000
_cell.angle_alpha   90.00
_cell.angle_beta   90.00
_cell.angle_gamma   90.00
#
_symmetry.space_group_name_H-M   'P 1'
#
loop_
_entity.id
_entity.type
_entity.pdbx_description
1 polymer ?
#
loop_
_entity_poly.entity_id
_entity_poly.type
_entity_poly.pdbx_seq_one_letter_code
_entity_poly.pdbx_strand_id
1 'polypeptide(L)'
;MRHSNGLFAQLRAAYLRGGMPAFQEVHRAALLKQRAYRTLWKLVDLASPVSALLSLAESFNRRIGEVGLSAAANEMIDTLGFRWEKHLPETEMEILATAPLLIYGNHPSMLTPFLIAAALNRSDLRIIALSYVAKLIPSLEAYLFPLHASQRRTLQGRSRSGGAHALSLSLIYRLDGQLNPEVARDRNRVSLNRATEHILGGGATVIFPGGGGKETRGWFPGIGNIVANLAQTPEADTIYLVAVRVSASSNSRVYSMLSENPVSRLRRRLLYRQPIRLTFEKAVPVADLTTGRDHSPQHLASFLQAHYETLSR
;
A
#
# COMPACT_ATOMS: atom_id res chain seq x y z
N MET A 1 -27.99 -11.97 22.38
CA MET A 1 -27.43 -12.06 21.02
C MET A 1 -27.99 -11.10 19.96
N ARG A 2 -29.23 -10.55 20.12
CA ARG A 2 -29.81 -9.61 19.11
C ARG A 2 -29.16 -8.22 19.04
N HIS A 3 -28.46 -7.74 20.09
CA HIS A 3 -27.84 -6.41 20.10
C HIS A 3 -26.47 -6.33 19.36
N SER A 4 -25.74 -7.45 19.20
CA SER A 4 -24.46 -7.44 18.51
C SER A 4 -24.59 -7.26 16.99
N ASN A 5 -25.67 -7.79 16.39
CA ASN A 5 -25.93 -7.61 14.96
C ASN A 5 -26.21 -6.13 14.60
N GLY A 6 -26.85 -5.37 15.52
CA GLY A 6 -27.12 -3.95 15.32
C GLY A 6 -25.86 -3.07 15.34
N LEU A 7 -24.94 -3.31 16.27
CA LEU A 7 -23.72 -2.50 16.38
C LEU A 7 -22.77 -2.73 15.20
N PHE A 8 -22.54 -3.99 14.78
CA PHE A 8 -21.69 -4.26 13.62
C PHE A 8 -22.26 -3.64 12.33
N ALA A 9 -23.59 -3.68 12.17
CA ALA A 9 -24.25 -3.01 11.05
C ALA A 9 -24.06 -1.48 11.10
N GLN A 10 -24.15 -0.87 12.29
CA GLN A 10 -23.87 0.56 12.47
C GLN A 10 -22.42 0.94 12.15
N LEU A 11 -21.46 0.18 12.66
CA LEU A 11 -20.03 0.38 12.37
C LEU A 11 -19.74 0.25 10.86
N ARG A 12 -20.32 -0.77 10.22
CA ARG A 12 -20.20 -0.94 8.77
C ARG A 12 -20.85 0.20 8.00
N ALA A 13 -22.06 0.62 8.37
CA ALA A 13 -22.73 1.73 7.72
C ALA A 13 -21.96 3.04 7.88
N ALA A 14 -21.37 3.30 9.05
CA ALA A 14 -20.52 4.45 9.29
C ALA A 14 -19.27 4.43 8.40
N TYR A 15 -18.57 3.29 8.34
CA TYR A 15 -17.40 3.12 7.48
C TYR A 15 -17.73 3.33 5.99
N LEU A 16 -18.86 2.79 5.52
CA LEU A 16 -19.27 2.96 4.12
C LEU A 16 -19.61 4.41 3.76
N ARG A 17 -20.14 5.19 4.71
CA ARG A 17 -20.52 6.59 4.50
C ARG A 17 -19.36 7.56 4.57
N GLY A 18 -18.50 7.42 5.57
CA GLY A 18 -17.46 8.42 5.88
C GLY A 18 -16.09 7.81 6.22
N GLY A 19 -15.84 6.56 5.82
CA GLY A 19 -14.55 5.89 6.03
C GLY A 19 -14.22 5.68 7.51
N MET A 20 -12.92 5.64 7.81
CA MET A 20 -12.42 5.40 9.17
C MET A 20 -12.83 6.47 10.18
N PRO A 21 -12.88 7.78 9.88
CA PRO A 21 -13.32 8.79 10.83
C PRO A 21 -14.73 8.52 11.36
N ALA A 22 -15.70 8.26 10.48
CA ALA A 22 -17.07 7.95 10.88
C ALA A 22 -17.17 6.60 11.62
N PHE A 23 -16.38 5.61 11.23
CA PHE A 23 -16.27 4.35 11.97
C PHE A 23 -15.77 4.59 13.40
N GLN A 24 -14.72 5.37 13.59
CA GLN A 24 -14.14 5.66 14.90
C GLN A 24 -15.10 6.40 15.81
N GLU A 25 -15.91 7.30 15.30
CA GLU A 25 -16.92 8.01 16.08
C GLU A 25 -17.94 7.02 16.70
N VAL A 26 -18.52 6.13 15.87
CA VAL A 26 -19.46 5.10 16.33
C VAL A 26 -18.77 4.11 17.28
N HIS A 27 -17.52 3.74 16.99
CA HIS A 27 -16.72 2.86 17.81
C HIS A 27 -16.47 3.45 19.22
N ARG A 28 -16.01 4.71 19.30
CA ARG A 28 -15.78 5.41 20.57
C ARG A 28 -17.09 5.51 21.38
N ALA A 29 -18.20 5.85 20.73
CA ALA A 29 -19.52 5.90 21.39
C ALA A 29 -19.94 4.51 21.93
N ALA A 30 -19.68 3.45 21.18
CA ALA A 30 -19.99 2.08 21.63
C ALA A 30 -19.11 1.64 22.81
N LEU A 31 -17.82 1.98 22.80
CA LEU A 31 -16.89 1.71 23.93
C LEU A 31 -17.35 2.38 25.22
N LEU A 32 -17.93 3.58 25.15
CA LEU A 32 -18.44 4.29 26.31
C LEU A 32 -19.75 3.69 26.83
N LYS A 33 -20.68 3.36 25.92
CA LYS A 33 -22.03 2.97 26.26
C LYS A 33 -22.24 1.47 26.54
N GLN A 34 -21.42 0.59 25.93
CA GLN A 34 -21.65 -0.85 25.94
C GLN A 34 -20.51 -1.61 26.65
N ARG A 35 -20.74 -2.04 27.88
CA ARG A 35 -19.74 -2.78 28.71
C ARG A 35 -19.24 -4.05 28.01
N ALA A 36 -20.16 -4.84 27.43
CA ALA A 36 -19.80 -6.08 26.73
C ALA A 36 -18.90 -5.82 25.52
N TYR A 37 -19.17 -4.78 24.73
CA TYR A 37 -18.35 -4.38 23.60
C TYR A 37 -16.95 -3.92 24.04
N ARG A 38 -16.87 -3.14 25.11
CA ARG A 38 -15.59 -2.70 25.69
C ARG A 38 -14.72 -3.89 26.15
N THR A 39 -15.35 -4.89 26.80
CA THR A 39 -14.64 -6.10 27.22
C THR A 39 -14.12 -6.90 26.02
N LEU A 40 -14.99 -7.11 25.02
CA LEU A 40 -14.60 -7.78 23.77
C LEU A 40 -13.44 -7.04 23.08
N TRP A 41 -13.51 -5.70 23.01
CA TRP A 41 -12.49 -4.89 22.36
C TRP A 41 -11.14 -4.97 23.09
N LYS A 42 -11.14 -5.00 24.43
CA LYS A 42 -9.91 -5.22 25.22
C LYS A 42 -9.26 -6.57 24.90
N LEU A 43 -10.05 -7.63 24.69
CA LEU A 43 -9.54 -8.93 24.26
C LEU A 43 -8.95 -8.89 22.84
N VAL A 44 -9.57 -8.15 21.93
CA VAL A 44 -9.06 -7.92 20.58
C VAL A 44 -7.73 -7.18 20.64
N ASP A 45 -7.63 -6.11 21.43
CA ASP A 45 -6.40 -5.33 21.59
C ASP A 45 -5.27 -6.13 22.27
N LEU A 46 -5.61 -7.04 23.17
CA LEU A 46 -4.62 -7.94 23.78
C LEU A 46 -4.02 -8.90 22.74
N ALA A 47 -4.84 -9.36 21.80
CA ALA A 47 -4.41 -10.27 20.73
C ALA A 47 -3.69 -9.53 19.57
N SER A 48 -4.12 -8.29 19.29
CA SER A 48 -3.60 -7.46 18.21
C SER A 48 -3.79 -5.98 18.56
N PRO A 49 -2.78 -5.10 18.47
CA PRO A 49 -2.85 -3.70 18.90
C PRO A 49 -3.70 -2.84 17.95
N VAL A 50 -4.98 -3.18 17.81
CA VAL A 50 -5.88 -2.54 16.84
C VAL A 50 -6.12 -1.08 17.20
N SER A 51 -6.33 -0.76 18.48
CA SER A 51 -6.51 0.63 18.92
C SER A 51 -5.28 1.48 18.63
N ALA A 52 -4.07 0.95 18.85
CA ALA A 52 -2.83 1.66 18.53
C ALA A 52 -2.64 1.84 17.02
N LEU A 53 -3.02 0.85 16.20
CA LEU A 53 -3.02 0.97 14.74
C LEU A 53 -4.00 2.03 14.25
N LEU A 54 -5.21 2.10 14.83
CA LEU A 54 -6.19 3.12 14.50
C LEU A 54 -5.70 4.52 14.87
N SER A 55 -5.07 4.67 16.04
CA SER A 55 -4.49 5.94 16.48
C SER A 55 -3.31 6.37 15.58
N LEU A 56 -2.47 5.42 15.17
CA LEU A 56 -1.39 5.68 14.21
C LEU A 56 -1.95 6.15 12.86
N ALA A 57 -2.98 5.46 12.34
CA ALA A 57 -3.62 5.84 11.08
C ALA A 57 -4.26 7.24 11.16
N GLU A 58 -4.91 7.57 12.28
CA GLU A 58 -5.51 8.90 12.51
C GLU A 58 -4.44 10.01 12.60
N SER A 59 -3.36 9.77 13.33
CA SER A 59 -2.22 10.70 13.42
C SER A 59 -1.57 10.89 12.05
N PHE A 60 -1.32 9.81 11.33
CA PHE A 60 -0.75 9.85 9.98
C PHE A 60 -1.66 10.59 9.00
N ASN A 61 -2.98 10.32 9.04
CA ASN A 61 -3.96 11.04 8.22
C ASN A 61 -3.90 12.56 8.42
N ARG A 62 -3.85 13.00 9.68
CA ARG A 62 -3.72 14.42 10.02
C ARG A 62 -2.41 15.00 9.48
N ARG A 63 -1.28 14.32 9.69
CA ARG A 63 0.04 14.80 9.27
C ARG A 63 0.16 14.88 7.75
N ILE A 64 -0.43 13.95 6.99
CA ILE A 64 -0.49 14.08 5.52
C ILE A 64 -1.17 15.39 5.11
N GLY A 65 -2.26 15.77 5.77
CA GLY A 65 -2.96 17.02 5.48
C GLY A 65 -2.14 18.29 5.83
N GLU A 66 -1.26 18.20 6.81
CA GLU A 66 -0.45 19.34 7.31
C GLU A 66 0.86 19.49 6.53
N VAL A 67 1.59 18.40 6.24
CA VAL A 67 2.96 18.45 5.73
C VAL A 67 3.17 17.65 4.44
N GLY A 68 2.14 17.01 3.91
CA GLY A 68 2.22 16.14 2.72
C GLY A 68 2.68 14.71 3.04
N LEU A 69 2.57 13.84 1.99
CA LEU A 69 2.79 12.40 2.16
C LEU A 69 4.21 12.04 2.59
N SER A 70 5.22 12.59 1.93
CA SER A 70 6.62 12.19 2.16
C SER A 70 7.11 12.59 3.54
N ALA A 71 6.82 13.82 3.99
CA ALA A 71 7.19 14.28 5.32
C ALA A 71 6.42 13.52 6.41
N ALA A 72 5.12 13.33 6.25
CA ALA A 72 4.31 12.54 7.18
C ALA A 72 4.78 11.08 7.26
N ALA A 73 5.23 10.48 6.15
CA ALA A 73 5.78 9.13 6.12
C ALA A 73 7.09 9.03 6.93
N ASN A 74 8.01 9.99 6.78
CA ASN A 74 9.23 10.05 7.59
C ASN A 74 8.89 10.11 9.08
N GLU A 75 8.04 11.05 9.49
CA GLU A 75 7.63 11.20 10.90
C GLU A 75 6.97 9.94 11.47
N MET A 76 6.12 9.27 10.68
CA MET A 76 5.49 8.01 11.08
C MET A 76 6.53 6.90 11.29
N ILE A 77 7.50 6.76 10.38
CA ILE A 77 8.56 5.76 10.48
C ILE A 77 9.43 6.01 11.71
N ASP A 78 9.80 7.27 11.96
CA ASP A 78 10.57 7.68 13.14
C ASP A 78 9.80 7.38 14.43
N THR A 79 8.51 7.71 14.47
CA THR A 79 7.61 7.39 15.60
C THR A 79 7.53 5.89 15.87
N LEU A 80 7.50 5.06 14.84
CA LEU A 80 7.51 3.61 14.97
C LEU A 80 8.86 3.06 15.47
N GLY A 81 9.95 3.81 15.29
CA GLY A 81 11.26 3.52 15.86
C GLY A 81 11.93 2.25 15.32
N PHE A 82 11.57 1.78 14.15
CA PHE A 82 12.29 0.67 13.54
C PHE A 82 13.40 1.16 12.60
N ARG A 83 14.49 0.38 12.54
CA ARG A 83 15.63 0.71 11.67
C ARG A 83 15.29 0.41 10.23
N TRP A 84 15.58 1.35 9.34
CA TRP A 84 15.53 1.15 7.90
C TRP A 84 16.70 1.86 7.23
N GLU A 85 17.06 1.39 6.06
CA GLU A 85 18.14 1.93 5.24
C GLU A 85 17.63 2.09 3.82
N LYS A 86 17.94 3.22 3.19
CA LYS A 86 17.68 3.46 1.78
C LYS A 86 18.99 3.40 0.99
N HIS A 87 18.97 2.65 -0.09
CA HIS A 87 20.05 2.57 -1.05
C HIS A 87 19.55 3.14 -2.37
N LEU A 88 20.01 4.34 -2.69
CA LEU A 88 19.72 5.06 -3.92
C LEU A 88 21.03 5.10 -4.72
N PRO A 89 21.02 4.74 -6.02
CA PRO A 89 22.21 4.90 -6.86
C PRO A 89 22.56 6.39 -6.96
N GLU A 90 23.80 6.75 -6.63
CA GLU A 90 24.25 8.15 -6.62
C GLU A 90 24.07 8.82 -8.00
N THR A 91 24.34 8.06 -9.06
CA THR A 91 24.20 8.52 -10.45
C THR A 91 22.74 8.80 -10.87
N GLU A 92 21.77 8.29 -10.13
CA GLU A 92 20.34 8.38 -10.46
C GLU A 92 19.59 9.38 -9.56
N MET A 93 20.28 10.03 -8.63
CA MET A 93 19.63 10.89 -7.63
C MET A 93 18.79 12.01 -8.26
N GLU A 94 19.28 12.64 -9.30
CA GLU A 94 18.57 13.71 -10.04
C GLU A 94 17.34 13.16 -10.74
N ILE A 95 17.49 12.03 -11.45
CA ILE A 95 16.37 11.34 -12.12
C ILE A 95 15.29 10.96 -11.11
N LEU A 96 15.68 10.35 -9.99
CA LEU A 96 14.74 9.95 -8.93
C LEU A 96 14.02 11.14 -8.29
N ALA A 97 14.69 12.31 -8.22
CA ALA A 97 14.12 13.52 -7.62
C ALA A 97 13.16 14.26 -8.56
N THR A 98 13.41 14.27 -9.87
CA THR A 98 12.74 15.22 -10.79
C THR A 98 12.08 14.62 -12.02
N ALA A 99 12.60 13.49 -12.53
CA ALA A 99 12.09 12.91 -13.78
C ALA A 99 10.72 12.26 -13.65
N PRO A 100 9.97 12.09 -14.77
CA PRO A 100 8.78 11.25 -14.81
C PRO A 100 9.13 9.79 -14.50
N LEU A 101 8.48 9.19 -13.48
CA LEU A 101 8.85 7.86 -12.99
C LEU A 101 7.66 6.90 -12.89
N LEU A 102 7.86 5.67 -13.33
CA LEU A 102 7.09 4.52 -12.88
C LEU A 102 7.96 3.64 -11.98
N ILE A 103 7.67 3.61 -10.70
CA ILE A 103 8.39 2.83 -9.69
C ILE A 103 7.60 1.55 -9.44
N TYR A 104 8.28 0.40 -9.52
CA TYR A 104 7.62 -0.89 -9.35
C TYR A 104 8.44 -1.85 -8.49
N GLY A 105 7.78 -2.76 -7.79
CA GLY A 105 8.50 -3.70 -6.93
C GLY A 105 7.62 -4.63 -6.13
N ASN A 106 8.24 -5.28 -5.16
CA ASN A 106 7.56 -6.13 -4.21
C ASN A 106 6.84 -5.32 -3.12
N HIS A 107 5.78 -5.89 -2.56
CA HIS A 107 4.96 -5.27 -1.51
C HIS A 107 4.86 -6.21 -0.28
N PRO A 108 5.98 -6.42 0.44
CA PRO A 108 5.99 -7.35 1.56
C PRO A 108 5.21 -6.85 2.79
N SER A 109 4.87 -5.56 2.84
CA SER A 109 4.22 -4.98 4.02
C SER A 109 3.40 -3.72 3.73
N MET A 110 2.47 -3.39 4.64
CA MET A 110 1.64 -2.18 4.55
C MET A 110 2.45 -0.86 4.53
N LEU A 111 3.67 -0.85 5.07
CA LEU A 111 4.51 0.36 5.10
C LEU A 111 5.36 0.53 3.84
N THR A 112 5.44 -0.46 2.96
CA THR A 112 6.28 -0.38 1.75
C THR A 112 6.07 0.90 0.94
N PRO A 113 4.83 1.31 0.60
CA PRO A 113 4.63 2.54 -0.17
C PRO A 113 5.08 3.80 0.59
N PHE A 114 4.96 3.80 1.91
CA PHE A 114 5.37 4.93 2.75
C PHE A 114 6.89 5.00 2.93
N LEU A 115 7.59 3.86 2.96
CA LEU A 115 9.05 3.83 2.91
C LEU A 115 9.57 4.42 1.59
N ILE A 116 8.91 4.12 0.46
CA ILE A 116 9.27 4.71 -0.84
C ILE A 116 9.00 6.22 -0.84
N ALA A 117 7.85 6.66 -0.32
CA ALA A 117 7.52 8.09 -0.22
C ALA A 117 8.54 8.85 0.65
N ALA A 118 8.93 8.28 1.79
CA ALA A 118 9.94 8.84 2.68
C ALA A 118 11.33 8.90 2.04
N ALA A 119 11.70 7.87 1.24
CA ALA A 119 13.00 7.80 0.59
C ALA A 119 13.18 8.83 -0.51
N LEU A 120 12.15 9.01 -1.35
CA LEU A 120 12.21 9.88 -2.52
C LEU A 120 11.93 11.35 -2.21
N ASN A 121 11.16 11.63 -1.16
CA ASN A 121 10.79 12.98 -0.73
C ASN A 121 10.18 13.85 -1.87
N ARG A 122 9.32 13.25 -2.72
CA ARG A 122 8.63 13.94 -3.83
C ARG A 122 7.21 14.31 -3.44
N SER A 123 6.80 15.53 -3.73
CA SER A 123 5.43 16.02 -3.49
C SER A 123 4.42 15.51 -4.52
N ASP A 124 4.89 15.16 -5.71
CA ASP A 124 4.11 14.66 -6.84
C ASP A 124 3.97 13.12 -6.85
N LEU A 125 4.55 12.43 -5.86
CA LEU A 125 4.46 10.98 -5.77
C LEU A 125 3.02 10.52 -5.58
N ARG A 126 2.56 9.60 -6.45
CA ARG A 126 1.25 8.94 -6.36
C ARG A 126 1.44 7.43 -6.24
N ILE A 127 0.47 6.76 -5.63
CA ILE A 127 0.53 5.34 -5.35
C ILE A 127 -0.70 4.66 -5.97
N ILE A 128 -0.50 3.61 -6.74
CA ILE A 128 -1.58 2.74 -7.19
C ILE A 128 -1.88 1.74 -6.06
N ALA A 129 -3.02 1.89 -5.41
CA ALA A 129 -3.41 1.08 -4.26
C ALA A 129 -4.91 0.75 -4.25
N LEU A 130 -5.31 -0.20 -3.41
CA LEU A 130 -6.73 -0.56 -3.27
C LEU A 130 -7.54 0.61 -2.65
N SER A 131 -8.73 0.84 -3.17
CA SER A 131 -9.62 1.97 -2.84
C SER A 131 -9.92 2.10 -1.34
N TYR A 132 -9.92 0.99 -0.59
CA TYR A 132 -10.16 1.04 0.84
C TYR A 132 -9.07 1.81 1.62
N VAL A 133 -7.87 1.96 1.05
CA VAL A 133 -6.78 2.70 1.70
C VAL A 133 -7.16 4.17 1.90
N ALA A 134 -7.81 4.80 0.92
CA ALA A 134 -8.34 6.16 1.06
C ALA A 134 -9.45 6.26 2.11
N LYS A 135 -10.25 5.20 2.31
CA LYS A 135 -11.25 5.18 3.39
C LYS A 135 -10.63 5.01 4.77
N LEU A 136 -9.48 4.33 4.87
CA LEU A 136 -8.72 4.20 6.12
C LEU A 136 -8.01 5.50 6.49
N ILE A 137 -7.41 6.15 5.49
CA ILE A 137 -6.59 7.36 5.63
C ILE A 137 -7.05 8.34 4.54
N PRO A 138 -8.12 9.13 4.79
CA PRO A 138 -8.73 9.99 3.77
C PRO A 138 -7.77 10.97 3.09
N SER A 139 -6.81 11.54 3.82
CA SER A 139 -5.82 12.45 3.25
C SER A 139 -4.93 11.80 2.18
N LEU A 140 -4.89 10.45 2.11
CA LEU A 140 -4.21 9.75 1.03
C LEU A 140 -4.96 9.82 -0.31
N GLU A 141 -6.25 10.17 -0.34
CA GLU A 141 -7.02 10.23 -1.59
C GLU A 141 -6.32 11.08 -2.66
N ALA A 142 -5.71 12.20 -2.23
CA ALA A 142 -4.94 13.08 -3.11
C ALA A 142 -3.67 12.43 -3.70
N TYR A 143 -3.19 11.34 -3.10
CA TYR A 143 -1.96 10.66 -3.46
C TYR A 143 -2.21 9.25 -4.04
N LEU A 144 -3.47 8.89 -4.34
CA LEU A 144 -3.82 7.56 -4.79
C LEU A 144 -4.45 7.53 -6.18
N PHE A 145 -4.08 6.50 -6.93
CA PHE A 145 -4.86 5.98 -8.05
C PHE A 145 -5.57 4.70 -7.56
N PRO A 146 -6.88 4.78 -7.22
CA PRO A 146 -7.55 3.71 -6.50
C PRO A 146 -7.85 2.52 -7.42
N LEU A 147 -7.48 1.32 -6.99
CA LEU A 147 -7.91 0.06 -7.59
C LEU A 147 -9.04 -0.56 -6.78
N HIS A 148 -9.99 -1.15 -7.48
CA HIS A 148 -11.17 -1.78 -6.89
C HIS A 148 -11.06 -3.30 -6.97
N ALA A 149 -11.25 -3.97 -5.84
CA ALA A 149 -11.31 -5.43 -5.80
C ALA A 149 -12.67 -5.93 -6.28
N SER A 150 -12.67 -6.99 -7.11
CA SER A 150 -13.89 -7.70 -7.51
C SER A 150 -14.23 -8.83 -6.55
N GLN A 151 -15.51 -9.22 -6.49
CA GLN A 151 -16.02 -10.31 -5.66
C GLN A 151 -15.25 -11.63 -5.83
N ARG A 152 -14.84 -11.98 -7.05
CA ARG A 152 -14.13 -13.24 -7.35
C ARG A 152 -12.74 -13.31 -6.71
N ARG A 153 -12.02 -12.19 -6.56
CA ARG A 153 -10.66 -12.16 -5.98
C ARG A 153 -10.65 -12.35 -4.46
N THR A 154 -11.67 -11.85 -3.77
CA THR A 154 -11.74 -11.93 -2.30
C THR A 154 -11.88 -13.37 -1.81
N LEU A 155 -12.55 -14.23 -2.56
CA LEU A 155 -12.72 -15.66 -2.23
C LEU A 155 -11.43 -16.46 -2.41
N GLN A 156 -10.62 -16.15 -3.42
CA GLN A 156 -9.34 -16.83 -3.68
C GLN A 156 -8.22 -16.41 -2.72
N GLY A 157 -8.26 -15.18 -2.20
CA GLY A 157 -7.28 -14.67 -1.22
C GLY A 157 -7.44 -15.24 0.18
N ARG A 158 -8.65 -15.70 0.55
CA ARG A 158 -8.98 -16.22 1.88
C ARG A 158 -8.23 -17.49 2.30
N SER A 159 -7.80 -18.30 1.35
CA SER A 159 -7.28 -19.65 1.62
C SER A 159 -5.83 -19.69 2.11
N ARG A 160 -5.06 -18.57 2.12
CA ARG A 160 -3.59 -18.64 2.21
C ARG A 160 -2.89 -17.75 3.23
N SER A 161 -3.58 -16.84 3.91
CA SER A 161 -2.97 -15.99 4.94
C SER A 161 -3.44 -16.42 6.35
N GLY A 162 -2.65 -17.18 7.06
CA GLY A 162 -2.92 -17.54 8.47
C GLY A 162 -2.50 -16.42 9.42
N GLY A 163 -3.28 -16.20 10.48
CA GLY A 163 -2.93 -15.33 11.61
C GLY A 163 -3.82 -14.09 11.79
N ALA A 164 -3.57 -13.34 12.87
CA ALA A 164 -4.35 -12.15 13.27
C ALA A 164 -4.40 -11.06 12.17
N HIS A 165 -3.36 -10.96 11.33
CA HIS A 165 -3.31 -10.06 10.19
C HIS A 165 -4.36 -10.39 9.11
N ALA A 166 -4.63 -11.67 8.88
CA ALA A 166 -5.69 -12.10 7.96
C ALA A 166 -7.08 -11.73 8.44
N LEU A 167 -7.30 -11.72 9.75
CA LEU A 167 -8.58 -11.33 10.35
C LEU A 167 -8.85 -9.84 10.18
N SER A 168 -7.85 -8.98 10.41
CA SER A 168 -8.01 -7.52 10.25
C SER A 168 -8.24 -7.12 8.79
N LEU A 169 -7.48 -7.67 7.84
CA LEU A 169 -7.71 -7.44 6.42
C LEU A 169 -9.06 -8.00 5.95
N SER A 170 -9.45 -9.19 6.41
CA SER A 170 -10.75 -9.79 6.11
C SER A 170 -11.91 -8.91 6.60
N LEU A 171 -11.77 -8.25 7.76
CA LEU A 171 -12.74 -7.32 8.28
C LEU A 171 -12.86 -6.07 7.39
N ILE A 172 -11.73 -5.47 7.01
CA ILE A 172 -11.68 -4.31 6.11
C ILE A 172 -12.33 -4.62 4.77
N TYR A 173 -11.97 -5.76 4.14
CA TYR A 173 -12.60 -6.19 2.88
C TYR A 173 -14.11 -6.43 3.00
N ARG A 174 -14.59 -6.91 4.16
CA ARG A 174 -16.03 -7.05 4.42
C ARG A 174 -16.72 -5.71 4.61
N LEU A 175 -16.00 -4.72 5.15
CA LEU A 175 -16.51 -3.38 5.34
C LEU A 175 -16.60 -2.61 4.01
N ASP A 176 -15.61 -2.75 3.12
CA ASP A 176 -15.45 -1.91 1.92
C ASP A 176 -16.50 -2.16 0.82
N GLY A 177 -17.24 -3.25 0.89
CA GLY A 177 -18.16 -3.62 -0.18
C GLY A 177 -17.42 -4.08 -1.45
N GLN A 178 -17.98 -5.08 -2.13
CA GLN A 178 -17.37 -5.65 -3.33
C GLN A 178 -18.10 -5.16 -4.57
N LEU A 179 -17.37 -4.69 -5.57
CA LEU A 179 -17.95 -4.28 -6.84
C LEU A 179 -18.18 -5.48 -7.76
N ASN A 180 -19.15 -5.33 -8.66
CA ASN A 180 -19.29 -6.20 -9.81
C ASN A 180 -17.94 -6.24 -10.58
N PRO A 181 -17.48 -7.42 -11.09
CA PRO A 181 -16.21 -7.55 -11.79
C PRO A 181 -16.03 -6.59 -12.98
N GLU A 182 -17.10 -6.31 -13.73
CA GLU A 182 -17.05 -5.39 -14.87
C GLU A 182 -16.86 -3.94 -14.41
N VAL A 183 -17.65 -3.49 -13.45
CA VAL A 183 -17.52 -2.16 -12.85
C VAL A 183 -16.15 -1.95 -12.22
N ALA A 184 -15.63 -2.98 -11.53
CA ALA A 184 -14.28 -2.92 -10.97
C ALA A 184 -13.21 -2.79 -12.07
N ARG A 185 -13.35 -3.53 -13.18
CA ARG A 185 -12.43 -3.47 -14.32
C ARG A 185 -12.42 -2.09 -14.96
N ASP A 186 -13.59 -1.52 -15.21
CA ASP A 186 -13.70 -0.20 -15.84
C ASP A 186 -13.12 0.91 -14.95
N ARG A 187 -13.43 0.89 -13.66
CA ARG A 187 -12.83 1.84 -12.71
C ARG A 187 -11.31 1.67 -12.62
N ASN A 188 -10.81 0.44 -12.62
CA ASN A 188 -9.38 0.18 -12.58
C ASN A 188 -8.70 0.69 -13.86
N ARG A 189 -9.33 0.53 -15.03
CA ARG A 189 -8.81 1.10 -16.30
C ARG A 189 -8.70 2.62 -16.22
N VAL A 190 -9.73 3.31 -15.72
CA VAL A 190 -9.68 4.76 -15.50
C VAL A 190 -8.54 5.16 -14.58
N SER A 191 -8.36 4.45 -13.45
CA SER A 191 -7.27 4.71 -12.52
C SER A 191 -5.88 4.51 -13.13
N LEU A 192 -5.69 3.47 -13.95
CA LEU A 192 -4.43 3.21 -14.64
C LEU A 192 -4.14 4.27 -15.71
N ASN A 193 -5.16 4.72 -16.45
CA ASN A 193 -5.01 5.82 -17.42
C ASN A 193 -4.60 7.13 -16.72
N ARG A 194 -5.25 7.47 -15.61
CA ARG A 194 -4.87 8.64 -14.81
C ARG A 194 -3.45 8.54 -14.26
N ALA A 195 -2.99 7.34 -13.91
CA ALA A 195 -1.61 7.10 -13.51
C ALA A 195 -0.64 7.34 -14.68
N THR A 196 -0.98 6.88 -15.89
CA THR A 196 -0.21 7.17 -17.11
C THR A 196 -0.14 8.66 -17.40
N GLU A 197 -1.29 9.35 -17.37
CA GLU A 197 -1.38 10.81 -17.59
C GLU A 197 -0.53 11.59 -16.56
N HIS A 198 -0.54 11.15 -15.30
CA HIS A 198 0.28 11.76 -14.25
C HIS A 198 1.79 11.62 -14.53
N ILE A 199 2.23 10.45 -15.00
CA ILE A 199 3.63 10.22 -15.38
C ILE A 199 4.00 11.09 -16.60
N LEU A 200 3.15 11.15 -17.63
CA LEU A 200 3.33 12.00 -18.81
C LEU A 200 3.40 13.48 -18.44
N GLY A 201 2.69 13.89 -17.39
CA GLY A 201 2.77 15.23 -16.80
C GLY A 201 4.00 15.51 -15.95
N GLY A 202 4.99 14.60 -15.91
CA GLY A 202 6.23 14.76 -15.15
C GLY A 202 6.23 14.11 -13.76
N GLY A 203 5.12 13.50 -13.34
CA GLY A 203 4.95 12.96 -12.00
C GLY A 203 5.59 11.58 -11.78
N ALA A 204 5.68 11.19 -10.51
CA ALA A 204 6.13 9.86 -10.08
C ALA A 204 4.97 8.99 -9.62
N THR A 205 4.93 7.74 -10.08
CA THR A 205 3.89 6.76 -9.69
C THR A 205 4.51 5.47 -9.19
N VAL A 206 3.98 4.94 -8.07
CA VAL A 206 4.38 3.64 -7.51
C VAL A 206 3.30 2.61 -7.78
N ILE A 207 3.70 1.44 -8.27
CA ILE A 207 2.84 0.27 -8.46
C ILE A 207 3.47 -0.99 -7.89
N PHE A 208 2.64 -1.85 -7.29
CA PHE A 208 3.03 -3.18 -6.83
C PHE A 208 2.31 -4.25 -7.65
N PRO A 209 2.91 -4.69 -8.78
CA PRO A 209 2.18 -5.48 -9.77
C PRO A 209 1.81 -6.89 -9.28
N GLY A 210 2.58 -7.45 -8.34
CA GLY A 210 2.25 -8.74 -7.68
C GLY A 210 1.13 -8.64 -6.65
N GLY A 211 0.72 -7.42 -6.29
CA GLY A 211 -0.19 -7.16 -5.17
C GLY A 211 0.47 -7.46 -3.82
N GLY A 212 -0.27 -7.30 -2.72
CA GLY A 212 0.20 -7.68 -1.38
C GLY A 212 0.15 -9.20 -1.22
N GLY A 213 1.28 -9.84 -1.02
CA GLY A 213 1.35 -11.28 -0.78
C GLY A 213 2.66 -11.93 -1.18
N LYS A 214 2.70 -13.27 -1.17
CA LYS A 214 3.89 -14.04 -1.56
C LYS A 214 4.15 -13.86 -3.07
N GLU A 215 5.39 -13.63 -3.43
CA GLU A 215 5.94 -13.36 -4.76
C GLU A 215 5.70 -14.48 -5.81
N THR A 216 5.05 -15.57 -5.45
CA THR A 216 4.82 -16.76 -6.29
C THR A 216 3.73 -16.60 -7.35
N ARG A 217 3.10 -15.43 -7.47
CA ARG A 217 2.07 -15.18 -8.49
C ARG A 217 2.63 -14.32 -9.60
N GLY A 218 2.24 -14.64 -10.84
CA GLY A 218 2.50 -13.76 -11.96
C GLY A 218 1.96 -12.35 -11.73
N TRP A 219 2.65 -11.36 -12.25
CA TRP A 219 2.26 -9.96 -12.14
C TRP A 219 0.96 -9.69 -12.91
N PHE A 220 0.17 -8.78 -12.38
CA PHE A 220 -1.06 -8.36 -13.03
C PHE A 220 -0.76 -7.44 -14.22
N PRO A 221 -1.57 -7.51 -15.30
CA PRO A 221 -1.32 -6.75 -16.53
C PRO A 221 -1.44 -5.22 -16.36
N GLY A 222 -1.85 -4.74 -15.19
CA GLY A 222 -1.98 -3.31 -14.93
C GLY A 222 -0.69 -2.50 -15.16
N ILE A 223 0.47 -3.02 -14.75
CA ILE A 223 1.75 -2.40 -15.03
C ILE A 223 2.05 -2.41 -16.53
N GLY A 224 1.76 -3.52 -17.21
CA GLY A 224 1.94 -3.63 -18.65
C GLY A 224 1.06 -2.65 -19.44
N ASN A 225 -0.17 -2.38 -18.98
CA ASN A 225 -1.02 -1.35 -19.58
C ASN A 225 -0.38 0.05 -19.49
N ILE A 226 0.15 0.43 -18.32
CA ILE A 226 0.82 1.72 -18.15
C ILE A 226 2.03 1.79 -19.08
N VAL A 227 2.92 0.78 -19.05
CA VAL A 227 4.15 0.76 -19.84
C VAL A 227 3.86 0.75 -21.33
N ALA A 228 2.85 -0.01 -21.80
CA ALA A 228 2.44 -0.02 -23.20
C ALA A 228 2.01 1.37 -23.69
N ASN A 229 1.25 2.10 -22.85
CA ASN A 229 0.82 3.45 -23.20
C ASN A 229 1.99 4.43 -23.20
N LEU A 230 2.90 4.36 -22.22
CA LEU A 230 4.10 5.22 -22.15
C LEU A 230 5.05 4.96 -23.34
N ALA A 231 5.22 3.71 -23.75
CA ALA A 231 6.08 3.33 -24.87
C ALA A 231 5.61 3.86 -26.23
N GLN A 232 4.34 4.24 -26.35
CA GLN A 232 3.77 4.80 -27.59
C GLN A 232 3.87 6.33 -27.67
N THR A 233 4.46 6.96 -26.66
CA THR A 233 4.58 8.43 -26.63
C THR A 233 5.97 8.89 -27.09
N PRO A 234 6.08 10.11 -27.64
CA PRO A 234 7.38 10.67 -28.01
C PRO A 234 8.35 10.84 -26.83
N GLU A 235 7.79 10.93 -25.61
CA GLU A 235 8.56 11.15 -24.37
C GLU A 235 9.11 9.85 -23.75
N ALA A 236 8.96 8.69 -24.40
CA ALA A 236 9.37 7.39 -23.88
C ALA A 236 10.86 7.32 -23.47
N ASP A 237 11.72 8.11 -24.10
CA ASP A 237 13.15 8.21 -23.78
C ASP A 237 13.43 9.01 -22.49
N THR A 238 12.51 9.85 -22.05
CA THR A 238 12.65 10.72 -20.87
C THR A 238 11.83 10.25 -19.67
N ILE A 239 11.05 9.18 -19.84
CA ILE A 239 10.27 8.55 -18.78
C ILE A 239 11.02 7.31 -18.31
N TYR A 240 11.18 7.17 -17.00
CA TYR A 240 12.01 6.10 -16.45
C TYR A 240 11.19 5.06 -15.67
N LEU A 241 11.62 3.81 -15.79
CA LEU A 241 11.18 2.67 -14.99
C LEU A 241 12.23 2.41 -13.91
N VAL A 242 11.81 2.32 -12.66
CA VAL A 242 12.69 2.08 -11.52
C VAL A 242 12.17 0.90 -10.70
N ALA A 243 12.96 -0.16 -10.65
CA ALA A 243 12.66 -1.29 -9.78
C ALA A 243 13.04 -0.97 -8.32
N VAL A 244 12.17 -1.34 -7.37
CA VAL A 244 12.42 -1.16 -5.93
C VAL A 244 12.25 -2.46 -5.20
N ARG A 245 13.24 -2.79 -4.37
CA ARG A 245 13.22 -3.99 -3.52
C ARG A 245 13.17 -3.63 -2.05
N VAL A 246 12.32 -4.34 -1.32
CA VAL A 246 12.22 -4.25 0.13
C VAL A 246 12.62 -5.58 0.73
N SER A 247 13.66 -5.59 1.56
CA SER A 247 14.30 -6.81 2.06
C SER A 247 13.45 -7.63 3.03
N ALA A 248 12.47 -7.02 3.69
CA ALA A 248 11.69 -7.70 4.73
C ALA A 248 10.31 -7.08 4.92
N SER A 249 9.36 -7.88 5.42
CA SER A 249 8.07 -7.37 5.86
C SER A 249 8.20 -6.53 7.14
N SER A 250 7.61 -5.34 7.13
CA SER A 250 7.48 -4.50 8.32
C SER A 250 6.23 -4.80 9.16
N ASN A 251 5.29 -5.61 8.68
CA ASN A 251 4.01 -5.83 9.36
C ASN A 251 4.17 -6.33 10.80
N SER A 252 4.94 -7.42 10.99
CA SER A 252 5.20 -7.96 12.32
C SER A 252 5.99 -7.00 13.21
N ARG A 253 6.85 -6.16 12.61
CA ARG A 253 7.59 -5.10 13.33
C ARG A 253 6.64 -4.01 13.81
N VAL A 254 5.75 -3.50 12.94
CA VAL A 254 4.73 -2.49 13.31
C VAL A 254 3.86 -3.02 14.45
N TYR A 255 3.29 -4.22 14.31
CA TYR A 255 2.49 -4.82 15.39
C TYR A 255 3.28 -4.96 16.70
N SER A 256 4.55 -5.35 16.61
CA SER A 256 5.40 -5.47 17.78
C SER A 256 5.74 -4.13 18.42
N MET A 257 5.93 -3.06 17.64
CA MET A 257 6.22 -1.71 18.14
C MET A 257 5.00 -1.09 18.83
N LEU A 258 3.82 -1.32 18.29
CA LEU A 258 2.57 -0.79 18.84
C LEU A 258 2.06 -1.59 20.04
N SER A 259 2.54 -2.82 20.25
CA SER A 259 2.11 -3.68 21.37
C SER A 259 2.96 -3.47 22.61
N GLU A 260 2.34 -3.25 23.74
CA GLU A 260 3.01 -3.19 25.05
C GLU A 260 3.27 -4.56 25.69
N ASN A 261 2.83 -5.63 25.04
CA ASN A 261 2.98 -7.01 25.52
C ASN A 261 4.48 -7.37 25.73
N PRO A 262 4.86 -8.04 26.85
CA PRO A 262 6.23 -8.46 27.12
C PRO A 262 6.85 -9.31 25.98
N VAL A 263 6.06 -10.19 25.36
CA VAL A 263 6.50 -11.00 24.20
C VAL A 263 6.90 -10.10 23.01
N SER A 264 6.14 -9.05 22.75
CA SER A 264 6.45 -8.08 21.70
C SER A 264 7.72 -7.28 22.01
N ARG A 265 7.96 -6.93 23.29
CA ARG A 265 9.21 -6.28 23.74
C ARG A 265 10.42 -7.20 23.53
N LEU A 266 10.29 -8.49 23.84
CA LEU A 266 11.34 -9.48 23.60
C LEU A 266 11.62 -9.67 22.10
N ARG A 267 10.58 -9.78 21.27
CA ARG A 267 10.70 -9.85 19.80
C ARG A 267 11.43 -8.64 19.22
N ARG A 268 11.15 -7.42 19.71
CA ARG A 268 11.86 -6.20 19.28
C ARG A 268 13.36 -6.34 19.52
N ARG A 269 13.75 -6.82 20.69
CA ARG A 269 15.16 -6.97 21.07
C ARG A 269 15.90 -8.06 20.30
N LEU A 270 15.24 -9.18 20.02
CA LEU A 270 15.88 -10.37 19.46
C LEU A 270 15.77 -10.48 17.93
N LEU A 271 14.59 -10.20 17.37
CA LEU A 271 14.28 -10.52 15.97
C LEU A 271 14.36 -9.31 15.03
N TYR A 272 14.25 -8.07 15.53
CA TYR A 272 14.15 -6.89 14.67
C TYR A 272 15.39 -5.98 14.73
N ARG A 273 16.56 -6.58 14.92
CA ARG A 273 17.85 -5.87 14.92
C ARG A 273 18.29 -5.44 13.52
N GLN A 274 17.98 -6.25 12.52
CA GLN A 274 18.34 -5.97 11.14
C GLN A 274 17.46 -4.83 10.58
N PRO A 275 18.04 -3.84 9.88
CA PRO A 275 17.25 -2.81 9.24
C PRO A 275 16.37 -3.38 8.12
N ILE A 276 15.29 -2.69 7.80
CA ILE A 276 14.56 -2.91 6.55
C ILE A 276 15.33 -2.17 5.47
N ARG A 277 15.83 -2.87 4.47
CA ARG A 277 16.53 -2.25 3.34
C ARG A 277 15.56 -1.98 2.22
N LEU A 278 15.59 -0.75 1.73
CA LEU A 278 14.88 -0.28 0.56
C LEU A 278 15.93 0.04 -0.51
N THR A 279 16.01 -0.77 -1.56
CA THR A 279 16.99 -0.63 -2.63
C THR A 279 16.29 -0.19 -3.90
N PHE A 280 16.70 0.94 -4.45
CA PHE A 280 16.29 1.39 -5.77
C PHE A 280 17.35 0.92 -6.77
N GLU A 281 16.90 0.31 -7.84
CA GLU A 281 17.77 -0.09 -8.95
C GLU A 281 17.98 1.10 -9.90
N LYS A 282 18.86 0.92 -10.86
CA LYS A 282 19.13 1.92 -11.91
C LYS A 282 17.82 2.29 -12.63
N ALA A 283 17.62 3.57 -12.87
CA ALA A 283 16.55 4.08 -13.70
C ALA A 283 16.80 3.72 -15.17
N VAL A 284 15.82 3.11 -15.83
CA VAL A 284 15.92 2.71 -17.23
C VAL A 284 14.83 3.40 -18.03
N PRO A 285 15.16 4.09 -19.14
CA PRO A 285 14.15 4.67 -20.02
C PRO A 285 13.11 3.65 -20.49
N VAL A 286 11.86 4.06 -20.59
CA VAL A 286 10.79 3.18 -21.09
C VAL A 286 11.11 2.65 -22.47
N ALA A 287 11.64 3.50 -23.36
CA ALA A 287 12.04 3.12 -24.71
C ALA A 287 13.06 1.98 -24.72
N ASP A 288 14.08 2.03 -23.87
CA ASP A 288 15.14 1.01 -23.81
C ASP A 288 14.60 -0.37 -23.40
N LEU A 289 13.60 -0.38 -22.50
CA LEU A 289 12.99 -1.63 -22.05
C LEU A 289 11.94 -2.19 -23.01
N THR A 290 11.38 -1.38 -23.89
CA THR A 290 10.24 -1.78 -24.75
C THR A 290 10.59 -1.93 -26.23
N THR A 291 11.68 -1.33 -26.70
CA THR A 291 12.10 -1.41 -28.11
C THR A 291 12.24 -2.87 -28.57
N GLY A 292 11.62 -3.18 -29.71
CA GLY A 292 11.65 -4.52 -30.32
C GLY A 292 10.83 -5.59 -29.59
N ARG A 293 9.97 -5.21 -28.66
CA ARG A 293 9.13 -6.14 -27.87
C ARG A 293 7.66 -6.05 -28.28
N ASP A 294 6.92 -7.11 -27.94
CA ASP A 294 5.46 -7.08 -27.97
C ASP A 294 4.92 -6.17 -26.85
N HIS A 295 4.17 -5.14 -27.25
CA HIS A 295 3.56 -4.18 -26.35
C HIS A 295 2.23 -4.65 -25.75
N SER A 296 1.87 -5.93 -25.91
CA SER A 296 0.69 -6.42 -25.20
C SER A 296 0.88 -6.34 -23.68
N PRO A 297 -0.13 -5.87 -22.93
CA PRO A 297 0.00 -5.62 -21.49
C PRO A 297 0.45 -6.84 -20.69
N GLN A 298 0.00 -8.03 -21.08
CA GLN A 298 0.38 -9.26 -20.37
C GLN A 298 1.84 -9.62 -20.64
N HIS A 299 2.31 -9.46 -21.89
CA HIS A 299 3.72 -9.69 -22.23
C HIS A 299 4.65 -8.76 -21.48
N LEU A 300 4.35 -7.45 -21.50
CA LEU A 300 5.15 -6.45 -20.77
C LEU A 300 5.16 -6.70 -19.25
N ALA A 301 4.03 -7.07 -18.66
CA ALA A 301 4.00 -7.41 -17.24
C ALA A 301 4.87 -8.62 -16.90
N SER A 302 4.82 -9.68 -17.74
CA SER A 302 5.64 -10.88 -17.57
C SER A 302 7.13 -10.59 -17.78
N PHE A 303 7.46 -9.78 -18.79
CA PHE A 303 8.83 -9.33 -19.05
C PHE A 303 9.40 -8.52 -17.86
N LEU A 304 8.65 -7.53 -17.36
CA LEU A 304 9.07 -6.72 -16.21
C LEU A 304 9.22 -7.57 -14.94
N GLN A 305 8.39 -8.59 -14.76
CA GLN A 305 8.56 -9.54 -13.66
C GLN A 305 9.87 -10.31 -13.81
N ALA A 306 10.15 -10.87 -14.98
CA ALA A 306 11.39 -11.61 -15.22
C ALA A 306 12.62 -10.70 -15.04
N HIS A 307 12.58 -9.47 -15.56
CA HIS A 307 13.62 -8.47 -15.36
C HIS A 307 13.84 -8.18 -13.86
N TYR A 308 12.76 -7.94 -13.10
CA TYR A 308 12.83 -7.72 -11.65
C TYR A 308 13.44 -8.91 -10.90
N GLU A 309 13.10 -10.13 -11.29
CA GLU A 309 13.67 -11.34 -10.68
C GLU A 309 15.16 -11.53 -10.95
N THR A 310 15.68 -11.04 -12.10
CA THR A 310 17.13 -11.06 -12.39
C THR A 310 17.91 -10.08 -11.51
N LEU A 311 17.32 -8.92 -11.20
CA LEU A 311 17.91 -7.94 -10.29
C LEU A 311 17.96 -8.44 -8.83
N SER A 312 17.20 -9.47 -8.50
CA SER A 312 17.06 -10.02 -7.14
C SER A 312 18.09 -11.10 -6.80
N ARG A 313 18.91 -11.49 -7.77
CA ARG A 313 20.00 -12.47 -7.62
C ARG A 313 21.34 -11.78 -7.40
#